data_d6c4a0e59befc25faf8638ba147d95de
#
_entry.id   d6c4a0e59befc25faf8638ba147d95de
#
_cell.length_a   1.000
_cell.length_b   1.000
_cell.length_c   1.000
_cell.angle_alpha   90.00
_cell.angle_beta   90.00
_cell.angle_gamma   90.00
#
_symmetry.space_group_name_H-M   'P 1'
#
loop_
_entity.id
_entity.type
_entity.pdbx_description
1 polymer ?
#
loop_
_entity_poly.entity_id
_entity_poly.type
_entity_poly.pdbx_seq_one_letter_code
_entity_poly.pdbx_strand_id
1 'polypeptide(L)'
;MKRFLALLASLSVLLWSGPAAAEVLLSFHSFNGSVLFGRYPHTFVVLEGTLDETGETVSENYGFTAKSASIAVLNGPVYHDVMVEEPKYVRKTNRHFTVPISDEQYHQIVAEMVKWRDAPGKYYDLDTRNCIHFVGRMAQIAGLEVDYPKDMLRRPKKWLNHITTLNPQLGAEQVD
;
A
#
# COMPACT_ATOMS: atom_id res chain seq x y z
N MET A 1 -40.88 -42.69 -47.49
CA MET A 1 -40.57 -42.62 -46.03
C MET A 1 -39.13 -42.19 -45.88
N LYS A 2 -38.90 -40.89 -45.64
CA LYS A 2 -37.52 -40.31 -45.45
C LYS A 2 -37.28 -40.12 -43.97
N ARG A 3 -36.30 -40.83 -43.42
CA ARG A 3 -35.85 -40.70 -42.04
C ARG A 3 -34.86 -39.55 -41.95
N PHE A 4 -35.21 -38.47 -41.28
CA PHE A 4 -34.29 -37.38 -40.88
C PHE A 4 -33.54 -37.82 -39.63
N LEU A 5 -32.24 -38.02 -39.74
CA LEU A 5 -31.32 -38.11 -38.59
C LEU A 5 -30.92 -36.67 -38.20
N ALA A 6 -31.36 -36.25 -37.01
CA ALA A 6 -30.90 -35.01 -36.40
C ALA A 6 -29.62 -35.31 -35.61
N LEU A 7 -28.48 -34.80 -36.08
CA LEU A 7 -27.19 -34.79 -35.33
C LEU A 7 -27.24 -33.65 -34.31
N LEU A 8 -27.35 -33.97 -33.03
CA LEU A 8 -27.11 -33.04 -31.93
C LEU A 8 -25.58 -32.90 -31.75
N ALA A 9 -25.03 -31.81 -32.25
CA ALA A 9 -23.68 -31.40 -31.94
C ALA A 9 -23.67 -30.73 -30.55
N SER A 10 -23.27 -31.50 -29.52
CA SER A 10 -23.03 -30.98 -28.17
C SER A 10 -21.76 -30.13 -28.17
N LEU A 11 -21.93 -28.80 -28.17
CA LEU A 11 -20.81 -27.84 -28.02
C LEU A 11 -20.37 -27.83 -26.55
N SER A 12 -19.39 -28.67 -26.22
CA SER A 12 -18.75 -28.66 -24.89
C SER A 12 -17.86 -27.42 -24.81
N VAL A 13 -18.35 -26.34 -24.22
CA VAL A 13 -17.56 -25.18 -23.83
C VAL A 13 -16.72 -25.60 -22.61
N LEU A 14 -15.49 -26.01 -22.87
CA LEU A 14 -14.46 -26.16 -21.85
C LEU A 14 -14.17 -24.76 -21.29
N LEU A 15 -14.78 -24.43 -20.15
CA LEU A 15 -14.37 -23.31 -19.31
C LEU A 15 -12.96 -23.63 -18.80
N TRP A 16 -11.96 -23.15 -19.48
CA TRP A 16 -10.59 -23.14 -18.99
C TRP A 16 -10.55 -22.13 -17.83
N SER A 17 -10.86 -22.57 -16.61
CA SER A 17 -10.44 -21.88 -15.41
C SER A 17 -8.92 -22.04 -15.37
N GLY A 18 -8.18 -21.09 -15.92
CA GLY A 18 -6.75 -20.97 -15.62
C GLY A 18 -6.58 -20.93 -14.11
N PRO A 19 -5.46 -21.41 -13.54
CA PRO A 19 -5.17 -21.20 -12.14
C PRO A 19 -5.31 -19.70 -11.88
N ALA A 20 -6.04 -19.31 -10.84
CA ALA A 20 -6.03 -17.93 -10.37
C ALA A 20 -4.54 -17.61 -10.13
N ALA A 21 -3.99 -16.67 -10.90
CA ALA A 21 -2.62 -16.23 -10.68
C ALA A 21 -2.53 -15.80 -9.22
N ALA A 22 -1.52 -16.27 -8.52
CA ALA A 22 -1.20 -15.76 -7.21
C ALA A 22 -0.91 -14.25 -7.39
N GLU A 23 -1.36 -13.44 -6.48
CA GLU A 23 -1.26 -11.99 -6.62
C GLU A 23 -1.05 -11.38 -5.24
N VAL A 24 -0.11 -10.49 -5.14
CA VAL A 24 0.06 -9.65 -3.95
C VAL A 24 -0.63 -8.32 -4.19
N LEU A 25 -1.51 -7.95 -3.27
CA LEU A 25 -2.23 -6.69 -3.26
C LEU A 25 -1.53 -5.71 -2.32
N LEU A 26 -1.13 -4.56 -2.85
CA LEU A 26 -0.58 -3.45 -2.10
C LEU A 26 -1.68 -2.43 -1.83
N SER A 27 -2.08 -2.28 -0.58
CA SER A 27 -3.11 -1.34 -0.13
C SER A 27 -2.50 -0.14 0.59
N PHE A 28 -3.05 1.05 0.34
CA PHE A 28 -2.60 2.33 0.89
C PHE A 28 -3.58 2.83 1.93
N HIS A 29 -3.09 3.01 3.15
CA HIS A 29 -3.91 3.29 4.30
C HIS A 29 -3.52 4.61 4.99
N SER A 30 -4.51 5.28 5.59
CA SER A 30 -4.29 6.40 6.50
C SER A 30 -5.15 6.32 7.75
N PHE A 31 -4.72 6.97 8.81
CA PHE A 31 -5.57 7.31 9.94
C PHE A 31 -5.34 8.74 10.40
N ASN A 32 -6.40 9.37 10.92
CA ASN A 32 -6.37 10.79 11.28
C ASN A 32 -5.57 11.08 12.55
N GLY A 33 -5.18 10.05 13.28
CA GLY A 33 -4.57 10.21 14.59
C GLY A 33 -5.58 10.66 15.66
N SER A 34 -5.11 10.70 16.89
CA SER A 34 -5.81 11.33 18.01
C SER A 34 -4.75 11.90 18.96
N VAL A 35 -4.66 13.21 19.02
CA VAL A 35 -3.70 13.90 19.88
C VAL A 35 -3.91 13.52 21.36
N LEU A 36 -5.16 13.28 21.75
CA LEU A 36 -5.52 12.84 23.12
C LEU A 36 -4.93 11.46 23.48
N PHE A 37 -4.68 10.62 22.49
CA PHE A 37 -4.10 9.28 22.67
C PHE A 37 -2.67 9.18 22.18
N GLY A 38 -1.98 10.30 21.91
CA GLY A 38 -0.60 10.33 21.45
C GLY A 38 -0.36 9.70 20.07
N ARG A 39 -1.41 9.56 19.26
CA ARG A 39 -1.32 9.07 17.88
C ARG A 39 -1.41 10.24 16.91
N TYR A 40 -0.36 10.46 16.14
CA TYR A 40 -0.35 11.47 15.08
C TYR A 40 -0.99 10.93 13.81
N PRO A 41 -1.53 11.82 12.93
CA PRO A 41 -1.94 11.41 11.59
C PRO A 41 -0.84 10.65 10.88
N HIS A 42 -1.17 9.53 10.26
CA HIS A 42 -0.17 8.63 9.69
C HIS A 42 -0.68 7.94 8.42
N THR A 43 0.27 7.51 7.56
CA THR A 43 0.02 6.66 6.42
C THR A 43 1.00 5.48 6.40
N PHE A 44 0.54 4.35 5.87
CA PHE A 44 1.29 3.11 5.80
C PHE A 44 0.75 2.24 4.67
N VAL A 45 1.47 1.20 4.32
CA VAL A 45 1.06 0.21 3.31
C VAL A 45 0.74 -1.12 3.96
N VAL A 46 -0.16 -1.87 3.32
CA VAL A 46 -0.51 -3.26 3.67
C VAL A 46 -0.30 -4.12 2.44
N LEU A 47 0.38 -5.25 2.59
CA LEU A 47 0.63 -6.24 1.54
C LEU A 47 -0.06 -7.55 1.94
N GLU A 48 -0.96 -8.02 1.10
CA GLU A 48 -1.73 -9.25 1.33
C GLU A 48 -1.85 -10.04 0.04
N GLY A 49 -1.66 -11.35 0.10
CA GLY A 49 -1.82 -12.21 -1.07
C GLY A 49 -0.91 -13.43 -1.04
N THR A 50 -0.46 -13.84 -2.22
CA THR A 50 0.41 -15.01 -2.38
C THR A 50 1.42 -14.72 -3.48
N LEU A 51 2.68 -15.07 -3.26
CA LEU A 51 3.74 -14.96 -4.27
C LEU A 51 3.56 -16.05 -5.34
N ASP A 52 3.64 -15.65 -6.61
CA ASP A 52 3.57 -16.58 -7.76
C ASP A 52 4.73 -17.57 -7.77
N GLU A 53 5.94 -17.08 -7.45
CA GLU A 53 7.16 -17.87 -7.55
C GLU A 53 7.24 -19.01 -6.52
N THR A 54 6.71 -18.78 -5.31
CA THR A 54 6.91 -19.70 -4.17
C THR A 54 5.63 -20.28 -3.61
N GLY A 55 4.46 -19.66 -3.88
CA GLY A 55 3.20 -19.96 -3.20
C GLY A 55 3.15 -19.50 -1.74
N GLU A 56 4.12 -18.69 -1.30
CA GLU A 56 4.16 -18.15 0.06
C GLU A 56 3.06 -17.12 0.27
N THR A 57 2.35 -17.21 1.40
CA THR A 57 1.34 -16.23 1.79
C THR A 57 2.00 -14.98 2.36
N VAL A 58 1.68 -13.82 1.79
CA VAL A 58 2.08 -12.50 2.26
C VAL A 58 0.96 -11.91 3.13
N SER A 59 1.30 -11.43 4.33
CA SER A 59 0.39 -10.68 5.21
C SER A 59 1.22 -9.74 6.09
N GLU A 60 1.54 -8.59 5.55
CA GLU A 60 2.50 -7.64 6.11
C GLU A 60 1.98 -6.22 6.04
N ASN A 61 2.51 -5.34 6.88
CA ASN A 61 2.26 -3.90 6.75
C ASN A 61 3.45 -3.10 7.26
N TYR A 62 3.67 -1.92 6.68
CA TYR A 62 4.83 -1.10 6.98
C TYR A 62 4.47 0.39 7.03
N GLY A 63 4.81 1.05 8.14
CA GLY A 63 4.69 2.49 8.32
C GLY A 63 6.01 3.08 8.85
N PHE A 64 6.45 4.20 8.29
CA PHE A 64 7.69 4.87 8.71
C PHE A 64 7.39 6.00 9.69
N THR A 65 7.95 5.94 10.88
CA THR A 65 7.61 6.85 11.99
C THR A 65 8.83 7.35 12.75
N ALA A 66 8.66 8.42 13.53
CA ALA A 66 9.62 8.81 14.54
C ALA A 66 9.66 7.76 15.67
N LYS A 67 10.83 7.34 16.11
CA LYS A 67 11.03 6.33 17.15
C LYS A 67 10.39 6.70 18.49
N SER A 68 10.24 8.00 18.76
CA SER A 68 9.54 8.50 19.94
C SER A 68 8.68 9.71 19.57
N ALA A 69 7.44 9.71 20.08
CA ALA A 69 6.54 10.85 19.97
C ALA A 69 7.03 11.97 20.90
N SER A 70 7.81 12.91 20.37
CA SER A 70 8.31 14.06 21.13
C SER A 70 8.22 15.34 20.31
N ILE A 71 8.20 16.49 20.99
CA ILE A 71 8.22 17.81 20.35
C ILE A 71 9.49 18.02 19.51
N ALA A 72 10.54 17.25 19.72
CA ALA A 72 11.79 17.34 18.96
C ALA A 72 11.57 17.12 17.45
N VAL A 73 10.54 16.35 17.07
CA VAL A 73 10.20 16.12 15.65
C VAL A 73 9.82 17.40 14.91
N LEU A 74 9.36 18.43 15.62
CA LEU A 74 9.02 19.74 15.05
C LEU A 74 10.24 20.61 14.78
N ASN A 75 11.41 20.26 15.36
CA ASN A 75 12.62 21.07 15.35
C ASN A 75 13.74 20.47 14.47
N GLY A 76 13.42 19.43 13.70
CA GLY A 76 14.36 18.79 12.77
C GLY A 76 14.41 17.26 12.88
N PRO A 77 15.42 16.64 12.26
CA PRO A 77 15.48 15.18 12.16
C PRO A 77 15.59 14.48 13.51
N VAL A 78 14.85 13.38 13.65
CA VAL A 78 14.86 12.50 14.84
C VAL A 78 15.15 11.04 14.44
N TYR A 79 15.44 10.20 15.42
CA TYR A 79 15.53 8.75 15.19
C TYR A 79 14.17 8.21 14.71
N HIS A 80 14.23 7.23 13.82
CA HIS A 80 13.09 6.63 13.15
C HIS A 80 12.88 5.17 13.54
N ASP A 81 11.76 4.65 13.08
CA ASP A 81 11.42 3.23 13.11
C ASP A 81 10.50 2.89 11.94
N VAL A 82 10.50 1.62 11.50
CA VAL A 82 9.45 1.06 10.65
C VAL A 82 8.54 0.25 11.55
N MET A 83 7.34 0.74 11.75
CA MET A 83 6.33 0.10 12.58
C MET A 83 5.45 -0.85 11.78
N VAL A 84 5.01 -1.91 12.43
CA VAL A 84 4.00 -2.85 11.95
C VAL A 84 2.76 -2.68 12.82
N GLU A 85 1.63 -2.35 12.22
CA GLU A 85 0.36 -2.19 12.93
C GLU A 85 -0.29 -3.55 13.19
N GLU A 86 -0.90 -3.72 14.38
CA GLU A 86 -1.68 -4.92 14.66
C GLU A 86 -2.93 -4.98 13.76
N PRO A 87 -3.38 -6.18 13.32
CA PRO A 87 -4.53 -6.32 12.42
C PRO A 87 -5.82 -5.65 12.92
N LYS A 88 -6.03 -5.60 14.25
CA LYS A 88 -7.19 -4.92 14.84
C LYS A 88 -7.20 -3.40 14.60
N TYR A 89 -6.01 -2.78 14.44
CA TYR A 89 -5.88 -1.35 14.14
C TYR A 89 -5.97 -1.11 12.64
N VAL A 90 -5.34 -1.94 11.81
CA VAL A 90 -5.45 -1.86 10.34
C VAL A 90 -6.91 -1.80 9.91
N ARG A 91 -7.79 -2.66 10.46
CA ARG A 91 -9.22 -2.69 10.16
C ARG A 91 -9.98 -1.39 10.50
N LYS A 92 -9.39 -0.49 11.29
CA LYS A 92 -10.01 0.80 11.71
C LYS A 92 -9.44 2.00 10.95
N THR A 93 -8.60 1.76 9.96
CA THR A 93 -7.99 2.81 9.16
C THR A 93 -8.74 3.02 7.84
N ASN A 94 -8.51 4.15 7.21
CA ASN A 94 -9.04 4.44 5.89
C ASN A 94 -8.17 3.74 4.84
N ARG A 95 -8.71 2.79 4.10
CA ARG A 95 -8.10 2.25 2.90
C ARG A 95 -8.49 3.13 1.72
N HIS A 96 -7.51 3.78 1.09
CA HIS A 96 -7.74 4.69 -0.03
C HIS A 96 -7.86 3.96 -1.36
N PHE A 97 -6.89 3.10 -1.65
CA PHE A 97 -6.87 2.28 -2.87
C PHE A 97 -5.97 1.07 -2.68
N THR A 98 -6.10 0.14 -3.61
CA THR A 98 -5.32 -1.10 -3.65
C THR A 98 -4.87 -1.33 -5.08
N VAL A 99 -3.65 -1.78 -5.28
CA VAL A 99 -3.10 -2.16 -6.58
C VAL A 99 -2.49 -3.55 -6.51
N PRO A 100 -2.68 -4.38 -7.54
CA PRO A 100 -1.92 -5.60 -7.68
C PRO A 100 -0.45 -5.28 -7.98
N ILE A 101 0.46 -6.07 -7.44
CA ILE A 101 1.89 -5.96 -7.68
C ILE A 101 2.48 -7.32 -8.02
N SER A 102 3.51 -7.33 -8.86
CA SER A 102 4.27 -8.53 -9.15
C SER A 102 5.18 -8.93 -7.99
N ASP A 103 5.68 -10.18 -8.01
CA ASP A 103 6.67 -10.66 -7.04
C ASP A 103 7.93 -9.80 -7.06
N GLU A 104 8.39 -9.35 -8.24
CA GLU A 104 9.52 -8.43 -8.36
C GLU A 104 9.26 -7.10 -7.62
N GLN A 105 8.08 -6.50 -7.80
CA GLN A 105 7.70 -5.27 -7.10
C GLN A 105 7.59 -5.50 -5.59
N TYR A 106 7.05 -6.64 -5.17
CA TYR A 106 7.02 -7.02 -3.75
C TYR A 106 8.43 -7.05 -3.17
N HIS A 107 9.37 -7.74 -3.80
CA HIS A 107 10.76 -7.80 -3.34
C HIS A 107 11.44 -6.43 -3.34
N GLN A 108 11.16 -5.57 -4.32
CA GLN A 108 11.64 -4.19 -4.34
C GLN A 108 11.08 -3.37 -3.17
N ILE A 109 9.80 -3.53 -2.83
CA ILE A 109 9.16 -2.86 -1.67
C ILE A 109 9.80 -3.30 -0.37
N VAL A 110 9.99 -4.62 -0.17
CA VAL A 110 10.65 -5.16 1.02
C VAL A 110 12.09 -4.65 1.13
N ALA A 111 12.84 -4.64 0.03
CA ALA A 111 14.22 -4.11 0.01
C ALA A 111 14.26 -2.61 0.32
N GLU A 112 13.31 -1.83 -0.20
CA GLU A 112 13.19 -0.40 0.11
C GLU A 112 12.84 -0.16 1.58
N MET A 113 11.87 -0.94 2.13
CA MET A 113 11.54 -0.90 3.55
C MET A 113 12.77 -1.14 4.44
N VAL A 114 13.60 -2.15 4.11
CA VAL A 114 14.83 -2.45 4.83
C VAL A 114 15.81 -1.27 4.81
N LYS A 115 15.98 -0.60 3.65
CA LYS A 115 16.82 0.60 3.55
C LYS A 115 16.36 1.72 4.47
N TRP A 116 15.04 1.95 4.55
CA TRP A 116 14.50 2.97 5.43
C TRP A 116 14.63 2.59 6.90
N ARG A 117 14.39 1.33 7.24
CA ARG A 117 14.53 0.80 8.60
C ARG A 117 15.97 0.91 9.11
N ASP A 118 16.93 0.55 8.28
CA ASP A 118 18.34 0.41 8.66
C ASP A 118 19.16 1.69 8.35
N ALA A 119 18.50 2.77 7.94
CA ALA A 119 19.15 4.04 7.67
C ALA A 119 19.89 4.58 8.92
N PRO A 120 21.11 5.10 8.79
CA PRO A 120 21.88 5.53 9.94
C PRO A 120 21.37 6.84 10.55
N GLY A 121 21.45 6.94 11.87
CA GLY A 121 21.25 8.18 12.61
C GLY A 121 19.81 8.68 12.68
N LYS A 122 19.65 10.01 12.72
CA LYS A 122 18.35 10.68 12.77
C LYS A 122 17.79 10.82 11.35
N TYR A 123 17.01 9.85 10.92
CA TYR A 123 16.56 9.76 9.52
C TYR A 123 15.12 10.22 9.31
N TYR A 124 14.26 10.28 10.34
CA TYR A 124 12.90 10.81 10.23
C TYR A 124 12.89 12.34 10.31
N ASP A 125 12.29 12.97 9.32
CA ASP A 125 12.13 14.43 9.25
C ASP A 125 10.78 14.76 8.62
N LEU A 126 10.01 15.65 9.28
CA LEU A 126 8.63 15.95 8.87
C LEU A 126 8.50 16.55 7.47
N ASP A 127 9.51 17.25 7.00
CA ASP A 127 9.42 18.01 5.76
C ASP A 127 10.10 17.28 4.57
N THR A 128 11.01 16.31 4.86
CA THR A 128 11.81 15.68 3.81
C THR A 128 11.81 14.15 3.81
N ARG A 129 11.50 13.51 4.94
CA ARG A 129 11.53 12.03 5.10
C ARG A 129 10.58 11.56 6.20
N ASN A 130 9.30 11.66 5.94
CA ASN A 130 8.24 11.21 6.83
C ASN A 130 7.47 10.01 6.25
N CYS A 131 6.36 9.63 6.89
CA CYS A 131 5.52 8.52 6.44
C CYS A 131 4.99 8.72 5.00
N ILE A 132 4.71 9.94 4.58
CA ILE A 132 4.24 10.26 3.22
C ILE A 132 5.32 9.95 2.19
N HIS A 133 6.57 10.34 2.44
CA HIS A 133 7.68 10.05 1.53
C HIS A 133 7.97 8.54 1.45
N PHE A 134 7.89 7.82 2.58
CA PHE A 134 8.04 6.37 2.62
C PHE A 134 6.97 5.66 1.78
N VAL A 135 5.69 5.98 2.02
CA VAL A 135 4.56 5.39 1.27
C VAL A 135 4.60 5.79 -0.20
N GLY A 136 5.04 7.02 -0.49
CA GLY A 136 5.23 7.48 -1.88
C GLY A 136 6.30 6.69 -2.63
N ARG A 137 7.38 6.25 -1.95
CA ARG A 137 8.34 5.34 -2.58
C ARG A 137 7.72 3.98 -2.92
N MET A 138 6.87 3.44 -2.05
CA MET A 138 6.15 2.19 -2.33
C MET A 138 5.18 2.36 -3.51
N ALA A 139 4.48 3.51 -3.57
CA ALA A 139 3.59 3.85 -4.68
C ALA A 139 4.36 3.97 -6.02
N GLN A 140 5.56 4.59 -6.03
CA GLN A 140 6.42 4.66 -7.22
C GLN A 140 6.89 3.29 -7.69
N ILE A 141 7.27 2.38 -6.77
CA ILE A 141 7.64 1.00 -7.11
C ILE A 141 6.44 0.28 -7.74
N ALA A 142 5.23 0.54 -7.25
CA ALA A 142 4.00 0.00 -7.84
C ALA A 142 3.59 0.66 -9.17
N GLY A 143 4.39 1.62 -9.69
CA GLY A 143 4.15 2.27 -10.99
C GLY A 143 3.19 3.44 -10.96
N LEU A 144 2.88 3.98 -9.78
CA LEU A 144 1.97 5.13 -9.64
C LEU A 144 2.72 6.46 -9.80
N GLU A 145 2.01 7.46 -10.32
CA GLU A 145 2.46 8.84 -10.32
C GLU A 145 2.37 9.42 -8.91
N VAL A 146 3.46 10.06 -8.45
CA VAL A 146 3.59 10.57 -7.08
C VAL A 146 4.26 11.93 -7.07
N ASP A 147 3.66 12.88 -6.36
CA ASP A 147 4.27 14.15 -6.01
C ASP A 147 4.11 14.47 -4.51
N TYR A 148 4.73 15.52 -4.05
CA TYR A 148 4.78 15.89 -2.64
C TYR A 148 4.47 17.39 -2.43
N PRO A 149 3.20 17.82 -2.56
CA PRO A 149 2.82 19.21 -2.30
C PRO A 149 3.12 19.60 -0.85
N LYS A 150 3.80 20.73 -0.67
CA LYS A 150 4.28 21.18 0.66
C LYS A 150 3.16 21.29 1.71
N ASP A 151 1.97 21.72 1.30
CA ASP A 151 0.80 21.85 2.19
C ASP A 151 0.18 20.50 2.59
N MET A 152 0.62 19.40 1.99
CA MET A 152 0.14 18.03 2.28
C MET A 152 1.11 17.19 3.09
N LEU A 153 2.39 17.60 3.26
CA LEU A 153 3.44 16.80 3.91
C LEU A 153 3.15 16.37 5.36
N ARG A 154 2.16 17.01 5.99
CA ARG A 154 1.69 16.66 7.35
C ARG A 154 0.22 16.24 7.38
N ARG A 155 -0.36 15.90 6.21
CA ARG A 155 -1.78 15.56 6.03
C ARG A 155 -1.94 14.28 5.22
N PRO A 156 -1.59 13.10 5.80
CA PRO A 156 -1.51 11.85 5.05
C PRO A 156 -2.80 11.46 4.34
N LYS A 157 -3.98 11.65 4.95
CA LYS A 157 -5.27 11.39 4.29
C LYS A 157 -5.46 12.27 3.05
N LYS A 158 -5.22 13.59 3.17
CA LYS A 158 -5.33 14.52 2.05
C LYS A 158 -4.34 14.17 0.94
N TRP A 159 -3.12 13.77 1.31
CA TRP A 159 -2.09 13.39 0.37
C TRP A 159 -2.45 12.09 -0.39
N LEU A 160 -2.96 11.04 0.28
CA LEU A 160 -3.41 9.82 -0.41
C LEU A 160 -4.60 10.11 -1.35
N ASN A 161 -5.53 10.97 -0.95
CA ASN A 161 -6.59 11.43 -1.85
C ASN A 161 -6.02 12.15 -3.09
N HIS A 162 -4.98 12.97 -2.91
CA HIS A 162 -4.30 13.62 -4.03
C HIS A 162 -3.62 12.59 -4.95
N ILE A 163 -2.95 11.56 -4.41
CA ILE A 163 -2.39 10.47 -5.22
C ILE A 163 -3.48 9.76 -6.03
N THR A 164 -4.66 9.55 -5.47
CA THR A 164 -5.81 9.01 -6.24
C THR A 164 -6.18 9.92 -7.41
N THR A 165 -6.10 11.24 -7.24
CA THR A 165 -6.38 12.20 -8.32
C THR A 165 -5.33 12.17 -9.44
N LEU A 166 -4.04 11.99 -9.09
CA LEU A 166 -2.96 11.84 -10.07
C LEU A 166 -3.07 10.53 -10.86
N ASN A 167 -3.73 9.51 -10.30
CA ASN A 167 -3.83 8.17 -10.86
C ASN A 167 -5.30 7.78 -11.12
N PRO A 168 -6.00 8.43 -12.07
CA PRO A 168 -7.43 8.20 -12.31
C PRO A 168 -7.75 6.77 -12.76
N GLN A 169 -6.78 6.02 -13.30
CA GLN A 169 -6.90 4.61 -13.64
C GLN A 169 -7.21 3.71 -12.43
N LEU A 170 -6.96 4.18 -11.21
CA LEU A 170 -7.30 3.44 -9.98
C LEU A 170 -8.81 3.33 -9.77
N GLY A 171 -9.61 4.23 -10.35
CA GLY A 171 -11.06 4.26 -10.16
C GLY A 171 -11.49 4.38 -8.68
N ALA A 172 -10.59 4.86 -7.81
CA ALA A 172 -10.81 4.90 -6.37
C ALA A 172 -11.54 6.18 -5.95
N GLU A 173 -12.45 6.04 -4.98
CA GLU A 173 -13.17 7.17 -4.40
C GLU A 173 -12.30 7.91 -3.39
N GLN A 174 -12.60 9.20 -3.20
CA GLN A 174 -11.95 10.01 -2.16
C GLN A 174 -12.44 9.59 -0.78
N VAL A 175 -11.54 9.54 0.18
CA VAL A 175 -11.87 9.26 1.59
C VAL A 175 -12.19 10.57 2.30
N ASP A 176 -13.38 10.66 2.90
CA ASP A 176 -13.90 11.81 3.65
C ASP A 176 -13.28 11.97 5.06
#